data_08f4d264457a7b0d4efda5ca00611562
#
_entry.id   08f4d264457a7b0d4efda5ca00611562
#
_cell.length_a   1.000
_cell.length_b   1.000
_cell.length_c   1.000
_cell.angle_alpha   90.00
_cell.angle_beta   90.00
_cell.angle_gamma   90.00
#
_symmetry.space_group_name_H-M   'P 1'
#
loop_
_entity.id
_entity.type
_entity.pdbx_description
1 polymer ?
#
loop_
_entity_poly.entity_id
_entity_poly.type
_entity_poly.pdbx_seq_one_letter_code
_entity_poly.pdbx_strand_id
1 'polypeptide(L)'
;MVGKHYQEFGVGETFVSSWRYISESDLRRFLSLTGIQEPLFESQQFLEAETDHETWIVPGYLTLSYSLGLFSRSGWLDGTGLAMLGAEELEFTNPVLVGDEIRTRVEVTDKTPTSSDRGGIVVLQW
;
A
#
# COMPACT_ATOMS: atom_id res chain seq x y z
N MET A 1 -15.84 0.92 -15.83
CA MET A 1 -14.68 0.41 -16.59
C MET A 1 -14.34 -0.99 -16.09
N VAL A 2 -14.10 -1.92 -16.99
CA VAL A 2 -13.70 -3.28 -16.62
C VAL A 2 -12.19 -3.33 -16.50
N GLY A 3 -11.68 -3.96 -15.45
CA GLY A 3 -10.26 -4.14 -15.25
C GLY A 3 -9.65 -5.15 -16.21
N LYS A 4 -8.39 -5.47 -15.96
CA LYS A 4 -7.66 -6.45 -16.77
C LYS A 4 -7.99 -7.87 -16.34
N HIS A 5 -8.23 -8.73 -17.30
CA HIS A 5 -8.25 -10.17 -17.07
C HIS A 5 -6.83 -10.73 -17.08
N TYR A 6 -6.65 -11.93 -16.54
CA TYR A 6 -5.33 -12.56 -16.41
C TYR A 6 -4.51 -12.51 -17.71
N GLN A 7 -5.15 -12.79 -18.84
CA GLN A 7 -4.48 -12.83 -20.14
C GLN A 7 -3.98 -11.46 -20.59
N GLU A 8 -4.55 -10.39 -20.08
CA GLU A 8 -4.23 -9.03 -20.48
C GLU A 8 -3.06 -8.44 -19.69
N PHE A 9 -2.62 -9.10 -18.62
CA PHE A 9 -1.42 -8.67 -17.90
C PHE A 9 -0.16 -9.09 -18.67
N GLY A 10 0.77 -8.17 -18.83
CA GLY A 10 2.07 -8.46 -19.41
C GLY A 10 3.19 -8.33 -18.38
N VAL A 11 4.08 -9.32 -18.28
CA VAL A 11 5.27 -9.22 -17.44
C VAL A 11 6.09 -8.00 -17.89
N GLY A 12 6.50 -7.17 -16.94
CA GLY A 12 7.19 -5.92 -17.20
C GLY A 12 6.28 -4.70 -17.29
N GLU A 13 4.97 -4.90 -17.36
CA GLU A 13 4.00 -3.81 -17.35
C GLU A 13 4.05 -3.07 -16.01
N THR A 14 4.01 -1.73 -16.05
CA THR A 14 4.15 -0.90 -14.87
C THR A 14 3.00 0.09 -14.74
N PHE A 15 2.73 0.48 -13.49
CA PHE A 15 1.82 1.56 -13.16
C PHE A 15 2.47 2.45 -12.11
N VAL A 16 2.30 3.76 -12.26
CA VAL A 16 2.73 4.75 -11.26
C VAL A 16 1.55 5.66 -10.96
N SER A 17 1.21 5.74 -9.68
CA SER A 17 0.08 6.57 -9.25
C SER A 17 0.43 8.06 -9.16
N SER A 18 -0.57 8.88 -8.92
CA SER A 18 -0.38 10.24 -8.43
C SER A 18 0.15 10.22 -6.97
N TRP A 19 0.61 11.37 -6.52
CA TRP A 19 1.07 11.54 -5.13
C TRP A 19 -0.10 11.68 -4.16
N ARG A 20 0.09 11.19 -2.95
CA ARG A 20 -0.87 11.29 -1.86
C ARG A 20 -0.19 11.88 -0.63
N TYR A 21 -0.71 13.00 -0.15
CA TYR A 21 -0.29 13.62 1.10
C TYR A 21 -0.84 12.82 2.30
N ILE A 22 -0.01 12.64 3.32
CA ILE A 22 -0.40 11.94 4.55
C ILE A 22 -0.58 12.97 5.65
N SER A 23 -1.80 13.11 6.16
CA SER A 23 -2.15 14.06 7.19
C SER A 23 -2.15 13.43 8.58
N GLU A 24 -2.06 14.27 9.61
CA GLU A 24 -2.24 13.81 10.99
C GLU A 24 -3.65 13.24 11.20
N SER A 25 -4.65 13.84 10.57
CA SER A 25 -6.03 13.34 10.64
C SER A 25 -6.14 11.90 10.13
N ASP A 26 -5.42 11.58 9.06
CA ASP A 26 -5.37 10.21 8.53
C ASP A 26 -4.77 9.26 9.54
N LEU A 27 -3.67 9.65 10.18
CA LEU A 27 -3.03 8.87 11.24
C LEU A 27 -4.01 8.59 12.38
N ARG A 28 -4.69 9.62 12.87
CA ARG A 28 -5.65 9.48 13.99
C ARG A 28 -6.80 8.55 13.65
N ARG A 29 -7.34 8.65 12.44
CA ARG A 29 -8.39 7.76 11.97
C ARG A 29 -7.92 6.31 11.90
N PHE A 30 -6.71 6.09 11.40
CA PHE A 30 -6.16 4.74 11.29
C PHE A 30 -5.94 4.11 12.66
N LEU A 31 -5.39 4.85 13.61
CA LEU A 31 -5.22 4.37 14.98
C LEU A 31 -6.57 4.02 15.61
N SER A 32 -7.57 4.85 15.40
CA SER A 32 -8.92 4.61 15.90
C SER A 32 -9.55 3.37 15.26
N LEU A 33 -9.39 3.23 13.94
CA LEU A 33 -9.96 2.10 13.19
C LEU A 33 -9.33 0.76 13.61
N THR A 34 -8.02 0.74 13.83
CA THR A 34 -7.27 -0.49 14.11
C THR A 34 -7.18 -0.83 15.58
N GLY A 35 -7.34 0.17 16.46
CA GLY A 35 -7.11 0.00 17.89
C GLY A 35 -5.64 0.01 18.29
N ILE A 36 -4.74 0.43 17.41
CA ILE A 36 -3.31 0.57 17.73
C ILE A 36 -3.15 1.61 18.84
N GLN A 37 -2.47 1.23 19.90
CA GLN A 37 -2.16 2.08 21.05
C GLN A 37 -0.68 1.93 21.39
N GLU A 38 0.14 2.80 20.83
CA GLU A 38 1.57 2.80 21.07
C GLU A 38 2.07 4.24 21.26
N PRO A 39 2.92 4.48 22.27
CA PRO A 39 3.46 5.83 22.52
C PRO A 39 4.12 6.46 21.28
N LEU A 40 4.72 5.64 20.44
CA LEU A 40 5.36 6.10 19.19
C LEU A 40 4.40 6.89 18.31
N PHE A 41 3.11 6.54 18.32
CA PHE A 41 2.09 7.18 17.47
C PHE A 41 1.21 8.16 18.22
N GLU A 42 1.26 8.17 19.56
CA GLU A 42 0.28 8.89 20.37
C GLU A 42 0.91 9.88 21.37
N SER A 43 2.16 9.68 21.75
CA SER A 43 2.81 10.49 22.77
C SER A 43 3.87 11.40 22.15
N GLN A 44 3.59 12.70 22.13
CA GLN A 44 4.58 13.68 21.67
C GLN A 44 5.82 13.67 22.54
N GLN A 45 5.66 13.48 23.85
CA GLN A 45 6.77 13.37 24.78
C GLN A 45 7.69 12.19 24.41
N PHE A 46 7.10 11.05 24.08
CA PHE A 46 7.86 9.88 23.65
C PHE A 46 8.60 10.17 22.33
N LEU A 47 7.89 10.78 21.37
CA LEU A 47 8.47 11.14 20.09
C LEU A 47 9.72 12.01 20.25
N GLU A 48 9.62 13.04 21.08
CA GLU A 48 10.71 13.97 21.34
C GLU A 48 11.88 13.32 22.10
N ALA A 49 11.59 12.43 23.04
CA ALA A 49 12.60 11.79 23.89
C ALA A 49 13.32 10.63 23.21
N GLU A 50 12.62 9.86 22.40
CA GLU A 50 13.09 8.56 21.89
C GLU A 50 13.36 8.55 20.38
N THR A 51 13.04 9.63 19.67
CA THR A 51 13.27 9.73 18.23
C THR A 51 13.85 11.08 17.85
N ASP A 52 14.46 11.15 16.65
CA ASP A 52 14.95 12.40 16.07
C ASP A 52 13.93 13.03 15.10
N HIS A 53 12.72 12.50 15.06
CA HIS A 53 11.70 12.98 14.15
C HIS A 53 10.96 14.21 14.70
N GLU A 54 10.75 15.20 13.85
CA GLU A 54 10.05 16.42 14.22
C GLU A 54 8.54 16.29 14.16
N THR A 55 8.04 15.24 13.52
CA THR A 55 6.60 14.97 13.37
C THR A 55 6.30 13.49 13.55
N TRP A 56 5.01 13.15 13.53
CA TRP A 56 4.54 11.79 13.81
C TRP A 56 5.02 10.80 12.75
N ILE A 57 5.43 9.62 13.22
CA ILE A 57 5.72 8.47 12.37
C ILE A 57 4.37 7.84 11.98
N VAL A 58 4.28 7.44 10.72
CA VAL A 58 3.10 6.76 10.18
C VAL A 58 3.31 5.25 10.29
N PRO A 59 2.35 4.49 10.85
CA PRO A 59 2.47 3.03 10.86
C PRO A 59 2.64 2.48 9.45
N GLY A 60 3.52 1.50 9.28
CA GLY A 60 3.81 0.92 7.97
C GLY A 60 2.56 0.40 7.26
N TYR A 61 1.64 -0.21 8.01
CA TYR A 61 0.40 -0.71 7.44
C TYR A 61 -0.55 0.39 6.95
N LEU A 62 -0.49 1.59 7.53
CA LEU A 62 -1.22 2.72 6.97
C LEU A 62 -0.63 3.13 5.62
N THR A 63 0.70 3.23 5.53
CA THR A 63 1.39 3.50 4.27
C THR A 63 1.02 2.46 3.21
N LEU A 64 1.04 1.18 3.56
CA LEU A 64 0.68 0.09 2.67
C LEU A 64 -0.78 0.20 2.21
N SER A 65 -1.69 0.54 3.13
CA SER A 65 -3.11 0.70 2.82
C SER A 65 -3.35 1.86 1.85
N TYR A 66 -2.67 2.98 2.06
CA TYR A 66 -2.70 4.09 1.10
C TYR A 66 -2.21 3.67 -0.27
N SER A 67 -1.11 2.94 -0.29
CA SER A 67 -0.52 2.52 -1.56
C SER A 67 -1.47 1.59 -2.33
N LEU A 68 -2.19 0.74 -1.63
CA LEU A 68 -3.21 -0.11 -2.23
C LEU A 68 -4.36 0.73 -2.81
N GLY A 69 -4.82 1.74 -2.07
CA GLY A 69 -5.85 2.66 -2.54
C GLY A 69 -5.42 3.40 -3.80
N LEU A 70 -4.16 3.83 -3.86
CA LEU A 70 -3.61 4.49 -5.04
C LEU A 70 -3.55 3.54 -6.24
N PHE A 71 -3.14 2.30 -6.02
CA PHE A 71 -3.12 1.30 -7.08
C PHE A 71 -4.52 0.97 -7.60
N SER A 72 -5.50 0.91 -6.70
CA SER A 72 -6.88 0.60 -7.10
C SER A 72 -7.44 1.60 -8.12
N ARG A 73 -6.95 2.84 -8.10
CA ARG A 73 -7.35 3.88 -9.05
C ARG A 73 -6.81 3.65 -10.46
N SER A 74 -5.88 2.71 -10.63
CA SER A 74 -5.44 2.30 -11.98
C SER A 74 -6.58 1.67 -12.77
N GLY A 75 -7.57 1.12 -12.08
CA GLY A 75 -8.63 0.34 -12.69
C GLY A 75 -8.22 -1.07 -13.10
N TRP A 76 -6.96 -1.46 -12.90
CA TRP A 76 -6.45 -2.76 -13.35
C TRP A 76 -7.24 -3.94 -12.80
N LEU A 77 -7.78 -3.82 -11.58
CA LEU A 77 -8.49 -4.91 -10.90
C LEU A 77 -9.99 -4.73 -10.89
N ASP A 78 -10.53 -3.71 -11.55
CA ASP A 78 -11.95 -3.39 -11.53
C ASP A 78 -12.79 -4.54 -12.08
N GLY A 79 -13.54 -5.20 -11.21
CA GLY A 79 -14.42 -6.30 -11.58
C GLY A 79 -13.70 -7.60 -11.95
N THR A 80 -12.38 -7.62 -11.92
CA THR A 80 -11.58 -8.79 -12.30
C THR A 80 -10.71 -9.34 -11.17
N GLY A 81 -10.33 -8.50 -10.21
CA GLY A 81 -9.60 -8.93 -9.03
C GLY A 81 -10.50 -9.71 -8.09
N LEU A 82 -10.12 -10.94 -7.74
CA LEU A 82 -10.94 -11.82 -6.91
C LEU A 82 -10.43 -11.92 -5.47
N ALA A 83 -9.11 -11.98 -5.29
CA ALA A 83 -8.53 -12.13 -3.97
C ALA A 83 -7.07 -11.71 -3.98
N MET A 84 -6.62 -11.19 -2.84
CA MET A 84 -5.20 -11.04 -2.54
C MET A 84 -4.74 -12.31 -1.85
N LEU A 85 -3.78 -13.02 -2.43
CA LEU A 85 -3.33 -14.30 -1.92
C LEU A 85 -2.24 -14.17 -0.86
N GLY A 86 -1.46 -13.10 -0.91
CA GLY A 86 -0.40 -12.89 0.06
C GLY A 86 0.56 -11.80 -0.36
N ALA A 87 1.54 -11.57 0.49
CA ALA A 87 2.65 -10.69 0.23
C ALA A 87 3.93 -11.36 0.70
N GLU A 88 4.99 -11.27 -0.09
CA GLU A 88 6.31 -11.78 0.24
C GLU A 88 7.29 -10.62 0.27
N GLU A 89 8.32 -10.75 1.10
CA GLU A 89 9.39 -9.77 1.19
C GLU A 89 8.90 -8.34 1.44
N LEU A 90 7.93 -8.18 2.36
CA LEU A 90 7.45 -6.87 2.74
C LEU A 90 8.50 -6.17 3.61
N GLU A 91 9.01 -5.03 3.13
CA GLU A 91 9.99 -4.23 3.85
C GLU A 91 9.57 -2.76 3.90
N PHE A 92 9.75 -2.14 5.06
CA PHE A 92 9.60 -0.71 5.25
C PHE A 92 10.99 -0.10 5.40
N THR A 93 11.57 0.34 4.31
CA THR A 93 12.99 0.72 4.26
C THR A 93 13.28 2.08 4.89
N ASN A 94 12.29 2.97 4.91
CA ASN A 94 12.41 4.29 5.52
C ASN A 94 11.10 4.64 6.24
N PRO A 95 11.16 5.35 7.37
CA PRO A 95 9.96 5.82 8.02
C PRO A 95 9.22 6.83 7.14
N VAL A 96 7.92 6.74 7.15
CA VAL A 96 7.03 7.73 6.55
C VAL A 96 6.49 8.61 7.68
N LEU A 97 6.52 9.91 7.48
CA LEU A 97 6.11 10.88 8.49
C LEU A 97 4.85 11.61 8.04
N VAL A 98 4.06 12.06 9.00
CA VAL A 98 2.96 12.98 8.71
C VAL A 98 3.53 14.21 8.01
N GLY A 99 2.90 14.59 6.89
CA GLY A 99 3.39 15.65 6.03
C GLY A 99 4.11 15.16 4.78
N ASP A 100 4.49 13.89 4.76
CA ASP A 100 5.11 13.30 3.57
C ASP A 100 4.06 13.06 2.47
N GLU A 101 4.54 12.98 1.25
CA GLU A 101 3.76 12.53 0.11
C GLU A 101 4.30 11.19 -0.36
N ILE A 102 3.41 10.26 -0.67
CA ILE A 102 3.76 8.95 -1.21
C ILE A 102 3.06 8.71 -2.53
N ARG A 103 3.62 7.82 -3.32
CA ARG A 103 2.96 7.28 -4.51
C ARG A 103 3.26 5.79 -4.62
N THR A 104 2.48 5.10 -5.42
CA THR A 104 2.63 3.67 -5.66
C THR A 104 3.22 3.43 -7.04
N ARG A 105 4.25 2.60 -7.09
CA ARG A 105 4.76 2.06 -8.35
C ARG A 105 4.63 0.55 -8.30
N VAL A 106 4.02 0.00 -9.32
CA VAL A 106 3.75 -1.44 -9.43
C VAL A 106 4.30 -1.96 -10.76
N GLU A 107 4.94 -3.11 -10.72
CA GLU A 107 5.40 -3.81 -11.91
C GLU A 107 4.92 -5.26 -11.88
N VAL A 108 4.39 -5.74 -12.99
CA VAL A 108 4.06 -7.16 -13.14
C VAL A 108 5.36 -7.94 -13.32
N THR A 109 5.69 -8.79 -12.35
CA THR A 109 6.95 -9.55 -12.38
C THR A 109 6.76 -11.00 -12.77
N ASP A 110 5.58 -11.57 -12.55
CA ASP A 110 5.29 -12.95 -12.92
C ASP A 110 3.80 -13.17 -13.04
N LYS A 111 3.42 -14.20 -13.77
CA LYS A 111 2.02 -14.64 -13.88
C LYS A 111 1.97 -16.13 -14.11
N THR A 112 1.05 -16.80 -13.43
CA THR A 112 0.90 -18.24 -13.46
C THR A 112 -0.56 -18.60 -13.65
N PRO A 113 -0.92 -19.43 -14.64
CA PRO A 113 -2.30 -19.89 -14.78
C PRO A 113 -2.70 -20.79 -13.62
N THR A 114 -3.96 -20.75 -13.26
CA THR A 114 -4.54 -21.71 -12.31
C THR A 114 -5.20 -22.85 -13.06
N SER A 115 -5.68 -23.85 -12.33
CA SER A 115 -6.47 -24.95 -12.91
C SER A 115 -7.82 -24.50 -13.44
N SER A 116 -8.24 -23.29 -13.11
CA SER A 116 -9.46 -22.66 -13.65
C SER A 116 -9.15 -21.99 -14.98
N ASP A 117 -9.98 -22.22 -15.99
CA ASP A 117 -9.88 -21.56 -17.29
C ASP A 117 -10.14 -20.05 -17.22
N ARG A 118 -10.56 -19.54 -16.05
CA ARG A 118 -11.03 -18.16 -15.88
C ARG A 118 -9.99 -17.21 -15.33
N GLY A 119 -8.81 -17.69 -14.96
CA GLY A 119 -7.88 -16.78 -14.32
C GLY A 119 -6.53 -17.35 -14.06
N GLY A 120 -5.80 -16.62 -13.26
CA GLY A 120 -4.46 -16.97 -12.86
C GLY A 120 -3.98 -16.10 -11.72
N ILE A 121 -2.76 -16.34 -11.32
CA ILE A 121 -2.08 -15.57 -10.29
C ILE A 121 -1.15 -14.59 -10.98
N VAL A 122 -1.27 -13.31 -10.61
CA VAL A 122 -0.37 -12.25 -11.08
C VAL A 122 0.46 -11.79 -9.89
N VAL A 123 1.77 -11.77 -10.06
CA VAL A 123 2.71 -11.29 -9.04
C VAL A 123 3.11 -9.88 -9.38
N LEU A 124 2.95 -8.99 -8.42
CA LEU A 124 3.27 -7.58 -8.57
C LEU A 124 4.42 -7.22 -7.63
N GLN A 125 5.42 -6.57 -8.17
CA GLN A 125 6.42 -5.88 -7.35
C GLN A 125 5.88 -4.49 -7.05
N TRP A 126 5.91 -4.18 -5.78
CA TRP A 126 5.22 -3.02 -5.24
C TRP A 126 6.20 -2.08 -4.58
#